data_c04fe3b73bba4b49d28d55a519fe3d64
#
_entry.id   c04fe3b73bba4b49d28d55a519fe3d64
#
_cell.length_a   1.000
_cell.length_b   1.000
_cell.length_c   1.000
_cell.angle_alpha   90.00
_cell.angle_beta   90.00
_cell.angle_gamma   90.00
#
_symmetry.space_group_name_H-M   'P 1'
#
loop_
_entity.id
_entity.type
_entity.pdbx_description
1 polymer ?
#
loop_
_entity_poly.entity_id
_entity_poly.type
_entity_poly.pdbx_seq_one_letter_code
_entity_poly.pdbx_strand_id
1 'polypeptide(L)'
;AAGVILITTKRGAVQKPTVTYNGSLTLSQNTDFPKFLNGPDYAYWYNKAQLLDGVAEENLRFSPEEIDRITNPGENEHIYGNTDWFDLLFRNTAPTYTNNVSVSGGTEKIKFFASVGAYNQEGIIKRTSYDKYNFRSNMDAKITDNFDLSLDLSGYVSEQDEPGASAGVGSYASIFQQALLSYPYLKPYTADGMPIASINTAGNGNNNPIAARDLSGNNNVKKTYFQGNIAMKYQLPFVKGLSVKLNASYLKNYTMQKKYFLTYDVYGWNQTTRQGNVETGRIANKVSLNQWFTESEGYTIQPALEYSNKFGKHAISGLFLYEFSRTDESSMSAGR
;
A
#
# COMPACT_ATOMS: atom_id res chain seq x y z
N ALA A 1 -27.07 17.87 -11.47
CA ALA A 1 -26.17 17.58 -12.59
C ALA A 1 -24.90 16.98 -12.02
N ALA A 2 -24.54 15.77 -12.42
CA ALA A 2 -23.26 15.18 -12.07
C ALA A 2 -22.16 15.89 -12.88
N GLY A 3 -21.11 16.34 -12.21
CA GLY A 3 -19.95 16.93 -12.87
C GLY A 3 -19.17 15.84 -13.65
N VAL A 4 -18.49 16.25 -14.73
CA VAL A 4 -17.61 15.36 -15.51
C VAL A 4 -16.17 15.82 -15.32
N ILE A 5 -15.26 14.86 -15.02
CA ILE A 5 -13.82 15.09 -14.99
C ILE A 5 -13.23 14.51 -16.26
N LEU A 6 -12.66 15.37 -17.13
CA LEU A 6 -11.95 14.95 -18.33
C LEU A 6 -10.45 14.92 -18.06
N ILE A 7 -9.82 13.75 -18.18
CA ILE A 7 -8.37 13.56 -18.05
C ILE A 7 -7.76 13.38 -19.44
N THR A 8 -6.87 14.29 -19.82
CA THR A 8 -6.12 14.20 -21.07
C THR A 8 -4.68 13.84 -20.77
N THR A 9 -4.16 12.80 -21.40
CA THR A 9 -2.76 12.35 -21.23
C THR A 9 -1.83 13.11 -22.17
N LYS A 10 -0.53 13.18 -21.80
CA LYS A 10 0.49 13.78 -22.66
C LYS A 10 0.56 13.07 -24.01
N ARG A 11 0.64 13.85 -25.08
CA ARG A 11 0.82 13.38 -26.44
C ARG A 11 2.07 13.96 -27.06
N GLY A 12 2.53 13.40 -28.16
CA GLY A 12 3.60 13.97 -28.96
C GLY A 12 3.21 15.29 -29.64
N ALA A 13 4.19 16.07 -29.97
CA ALA A 13 4.04 17.30 -30.75
C ALA A 13 4.92 17.24 -32.01
N VAL A 14 4.64 18.12 -32.99
CA VAL A 14 5.49 18.28 -34.18
C VAL A 14 6.81 18.94 -33.74
N GLN A 15 7.77 18.13 -33.41
CA GLN A 15 9.10 18.54 -32.96
C GLN A 15 10.10 17.40 -33.08
N LYS A 16 11.39 17.72 -33.02
CA LYS A 16 12.44 16.69 -32.87
C LYS A 16 12.22 15.91 -31.59
N PRO A 17 12.53 14.60 -31.57
CA PRO A 17 12.43 13.79 -30.36
C PRO A 17 13.22 14.42 -29.21
N THR A 18 12.53 14.61 -28.08
CA THR A 18 13.10 15.15 -26.84
C THR A 18 12.96 14.09 -25.75
N VAL A 19 14.07 13.78 -25.10
CA VAL A 19 14.12 12.89 -23.93
C VAL A 19 14.09 13.75 -22.67
N THR A 20 13.25 13.37 -21.72
CA THR A 20 13.13 14.04 -20.43
C THR A 20 13.29 13.01 -19.32
N TYR A 21 14.13 13.31 -18.36
CA TYR A 21 14.26 12.55 -17.11
C TYR A 21 13.75 13.40 -15.95
N ASN A 22 12.93 12.80 -15.09
CA ASN A 22 12.51 13.39 -13.84
C ASN A 22 12.79 12.39 -12.72
N GLY A 23 13.61 12.81 -11.77
CA GLY A 23 13.92 12.03 -10.56
C GLY A 23 13.56 12.83 -9.32
N SER A 24 13.04 12.16 -8.31
CA SER A 24 12.81 12.76 -6.99
C SER A 24 13.09 11.77 -5.87
N LEU A 25 13.60 12.30 -4.77
CA LEU A 25 13.70 11.62 -3.48
C LEU A 25 12.80 12.38 -2.50
N THR A 26 11.84 11.66 -1.93
CA THR A 26 10.97 12.20 -0.87
C THR A 26 11.30 11.46 0.42
N LEU A 27 11.52 12.20 1.50
CA LEU A 27 11.69 11.65 2.84
C LEU A 27 10.41 11.94 3.63
N SER A 28 9.66 10.89 3.93
CA SER A 28 8.45 10.97 4.74
C SER A 28 8.78 10.69 6.19
N GLN A 29 8.18 11.45 7.10
CA GLN A 29 8.30 11.24 8.53
C GLN A 29 6.93 11.44 9.19
N ASN A 30 6.72 10.83 10.33
CA ASN A 30 5.54 11.13 11.13
C ASN A 30 5.65 12.55 11.67
N THR A 31 4.54 13.27 11.65
CA THR A 31 4.49 14.65 12.17
C THR A 31 4.64 14.67 13.68
N ASP A 32 4.01 13.71 14.34
CA ASP A 32 4.09 13.49 15.78
C ASP A 32 3.67 12.07 16.12
N PHE A 33 4.20 11.52 17.22
CA PHE A 33 3.71 10.31 17.87
C PHE A 33 3.10 10.66 19.22
N PRO A 34 2.10 9.90 19.70
CA PRO A 34 1.64 10.02 21.07
C PRO A 34 2.81 9.89 22.03
N LYS A 35 2.92 10.79 23.00
CA LYS A 35 3.94 10.70 24.05
C LYS A 35 3.45 9.79 25.15
N PHE A 36 4.17 8.73 25.38
CA PHE A 36 3.89 7.77 26.44
C PHE A 36 4.81 8.00 27.62
N LEU A 37 4.39 7.53 28.78
CA LEU A 37 5.26 7.44 29.93
C LEU A 37 6.35 6.42 29.65
N ASN A 38 7.56 6.69 30.10
CA ASN A 38 8.64 5.72 30.14
C ASN A 38 8.37 4.64 31.21
N GLY A 39 9.17 3.58 31.25
CA GLY A 39 8.96 2.47 32.18
C GLY A 39 8.92 2.89 33.65
N PRO A 40 9.91 3.65 34.18
CA PRO A 40 9.92 4.14 35.55
C PRO A 40 8.72 5.03 35.90
N ASP A 41 8.41 6.00 35.04
CA ASP A 41 7.28 6.91 35.25
C ASP A 41 5.93 6.16 35.22
N TYR A 42 5.81 5.17 34.32
CA TYR A 42 4.62 4.32 34.28
C TYR A 42 4.42 3.58 35.61
N ALA A 43 5.46 2.94 36.13
CA ALA A 43 5.39 2.20 37.39
C ALA A 43 5.04 3.13 38.56
N TYR A 44 5.68 4.31 38.63
CA TYR A 44 5.41 5.31 39.66
C TYR A 44 3.95 5.79 39.62
N TRP A 45 3.47 6.24 38.46
CA TRP A 45 2.12 6.78 38.36
C TRP A 45 1.05 5.71 38.53
N TYR A 46 1.32 4.47 38.11
CA TYR A 46 0.41 3.34 38.35
C TYR A 46 0.23 3.07 39.84
N ASN A 47 1.33 2.96 40.59
CA ASN A 47 1.26 2.81 42.03
C ASN A 47 0.57 4.00 42.71
N LYS A 48 0.82 5.22 42.23
CA LYS A 48 0.16 6.42 42.76
C LYS A 48 -1.34 6.38 42.56
N ALA A 49 -1.81 5.92 41.42
CA ALA A 49 -3.24 5.74 41.16
C ALA A 49 -3.86 4.70 42.12
N GLN A 50 -3.19 3.56 42.34
CA GLN A 50 -3.64 2.54 43.29
C GLN A 50 -3.75 3.06 44.71
N LEU A 51 -2.79 3.86 45.17
CA LEU A 51 -2.86 4.49 46.48
C LEU A 51 -4.08 5.44 46.61
N LEU A 52 -4.38 6.19 45.55
CA LEU A 52 -5.56 7.05 45.51
C LEU A 52 -6.88 6.25 45.53
N ASP A 53 -6.87 5.04 44.98
CA ASP A 53 -7.98 4.10 44.99
C ASP A 53 -8.08 3.32 46.32
N GLY A 54 -7.19 3.61 47.31
CA GLY A 54 -7.19 3.02 48.63
C GLY A 54 -6.52 1.66 48.75
N VAL A 55 -5.68 1.27 47.76
CA VAL A 55 -4.88 0.06 47.84
C VAL A 55 -3.74 0.30 48.85
N ALA A 56 -3.55 -0.65 49.78
CA ALA A 56 -2.50 -0.59 50.77
C ALA A 56 -1.08 -0.71 50.14
N GLU A 57 -0.09 -0.07 50.71
CA GLU A 57 1.27 0.00 50.13
C GLU A 57 1.89 -1.38 49.88
N GLU A 58 1.65 -2.35 50.75
CA GLU A 58 2.12 -3.74 50.58
C GLU A 58 1.45 -4.49 49.41
N ASN A 59 0.37 -3.96 48.91
CA ASN A 59 -0.40 -4.58 47.80
C ASN A 59 -0.25 -3.82 46.48
N LEU A 60 0.67 -2.83 46.43
CA LEU A 60 0.93 -2.07 45.21
C LEU A 60 1.45 -2.98 44.09
N ARG A 61 1.11 -2.60 42.84
CA ARG A 61 1.46 -3.36 41.64
C ARG A 61 2.98 -3.51 41.47
N PHE A 62 3.74 -2.46 41.71
CA PHE A 62 5.18 -2.45 41.56
C PHE A 62 5.83 -2.27 42.95
N SER A 63 6.66 -3.25 43.35
CA SER A 63 7.46 -3.12 44.55
C SER A 63 8.62 -2.13 44.32
N PRO A 64 9.24 -1.61 45.39
CA PRO A 64 10.44 -0.77 45.26
C PRO A 64 11.58 -1.45 44.49
N GLU A 65 11.77 -2.75 44.67
CA GLU A 65 12.77 -3.56 43.94
C GLU A 65 12.43 -3.68 42.47
N GLU A 66 11.16 -3.84 42.12
CA GLU A 66 10.75 -3.87 40.71
C GLU A 66 10.92 -2.52 40.02
N ILE A 67 10.65 -1.42 40.73
CA ILE A 67 10.88 -0.07 40.19
C ILE A 67 12.38 0.16 39.98
N ASP A 68 13.25 -0.30 40.90
CA ASP A 68 14.70 -0.21 40.70
C ASP A 68 15.14 -1.04 39.48
N ARG A 69 14.67 -2.28 39.33
CA ARG A 69 14.96 -3.12 38.16
C ARG A 69 14.47 -2.52 36.84
N ILE A 70 13.36 -1.79 36.85
CA ILE A 70 12.85 -1.06 35.67
C ILE A 70 13.76 0.14 35.36
N THR A 71 14.20 0.85 36.41
CA THR A 71 15.00 2.08 36.28
C THR A 71 16.45 1.79 35.93
N ASN A 72 17.03 0.77 36.60
CA ASN A 72 18.43 0.37 36.51
C ASN A 72 18.55 -1.12 36.13
N PRO A 73 18.10 -1.54 34.93
CA PRO A 73 18.13 -2.95 34.56
C PRO A 73 19.57 -3.43 34.47
N GLY A 74 19.95 -4.34 35.36
CA GLY A 74 21.26 -4.99 35.33
C GLY A 74 21.46 -5.86 34.07
N GLU A 75 22.69 -6.30 33.80
CA GLU A 75 23.00 -7.14 32.65
C GLU A 75 22.17 -8.44 32.59
N ASN A 76 21.88 -9.00 33.78
CA ASN A 76 21.09 -10.23 33.93
C ASN A 76 19.59 -9.97 34.09
N GLU A 77 19.11 -8.75 33.87
CA GLU A 77 17.67 -8.48 33.92
C GLU A 77 16.98 -9.08 32.68
N HIS A 78 16.03 -9.98 32.92
CA HIS A 78 15.38 -10.73 31.86
C HIS A 78 14.05 -10.12 31.37
N ILE A 79 13.37 -9.36 32.23
CA ILE A 79 11.98 -8.95 31.98
C ILE A 79 11.85 -7.44 31.93
N TYR A 80 12.37 -6.77 32.97
CA TYR A 80 12.13 -5.34 33.15
C TYR A 80 13.12 -4.49 32.34
N GLY A 81 12.64 -3.35 31.87
CA GLY A 81 13.44 -2.39 31.10
C GLY A 81 12.68 -1.10 30.91
N ASN A 82 13.22 -0.26 30.07
CA ASN A 82 12.61 1.01 29.68
C ASN A 82 12.56 1.06 28.15
N THR A 83 11.43 0.65 27.57
CA THR A 83 11.29 0.41 26.13
C THR A 83 10.41 1.46 25.47
N ASP A 84 10.98 2.16 24.50
CA ASP A 84 10.20 2.94 23.54
C ASP A 84 9.80 2.03 22.35
N TRP A 85 8.56 1.55 22.40
CA TRP A 85 8.04 0.63 21.37
C TRP A 85 7.90 1.30 20.01
N PHE A 86 7.67 2.63 19.97
CA PHE A 86 7.55 3.36 18.72
C PHE A 86 8.91 3.50 18.02
N ASP A 87 9.96 3.83 18.74
CA ASP A 87 11.32 3.92 18.18
C ASP A 87 11.79 2.58 17.61
N LEU A 88 11.46 1.47 18.27
CA LEU A 88 11.82 0.14 17.81
C LEU A 88 11.07 -0.29 16.54
N LEU A 89 9.81 0.11 16.39
CA LEU A 89 8.92 -0.36 15.31
C LEU A 89 8.96 0.54 14.09
N PHE A 90 9.09 1.84 14.28
CA PHE A 90 8.99 2.83 13.24
C PHE A 90 10.35 3.33 12.77
N ARG A 91 10.41 3.83 11.56
CA ARG A 91 11.53 4.59 11.04
C ARG A 91 11.31 6.07 11.36
N ASN A 92 12.37 6.79 11.64
CA ASN A 92 12.30 8.25 11.75
C ASN A 92 11.98 8.88 10.39
N THR A 93 12.51 8.30 9.32
CA THR A 93 12.24 8.70 7.94
C THR A 93 12.07 7.47 7.05
N ALA A 94 11.12 7.55 6.12
CA ALA A 94 10.89 6.55 5.09
C ALA A 94 11.15 7.17 3.71
N PRO A 95 12.15 6.69 2.95
CA PRO A 95 12.45 7.23 1.63
C PRO A 95 11.47 6.73 0.58
N THR A 96 11.18 7.60 -0.38
CA THR A 96 10.47 7.28 -1.62
C THR A 96 11.27 7.78 -2.80
N TYR A 97 11.63 6.89 -3.69
CA TYR A 97 12.34 7.19 -4.93
C TYR A 97 11.36 7.16 -6.09
N THR A 98 11.33 8.23 -6.87
CA THR A 98 10.54 8.28 -8.11
C THR A 98 11.47 8.63 -9.25
N ASN A 99 11.46 7.79 -10.28
CA ASN A 99 12.25 7.99 -11.49
C ASN A 99 11.34 7.83 -12.70
N ASN A 100 11.38 8.77 -13.64
CA ASN A 100 10.61 8.71 -14.85
C ASN A 100 11.44 9.20 -16.02
N VAL A 101 11.51 8.38 -17.07
CA VAL A 101 12.10 8.73 -18.37
C VAL A 101 10.98 8.80 -19.38
N SER A 102 10.94 9.85 -20.17
CA SER A 102 9.98 9.98 -21.26
C SER A 102 10.65 10.51 -22.52
N VAL A 103 10.12 10.12 -23.66
CA VAL A 103 10.48 10.64 -24.98
C VAL A 103 9.22 11.09 -25.68
N SER A 104 9.27 12.27 -26.29
CA SER A 104 8.18 12.80 -27.10
C SER A 104 8.70 13.52 -28.33
N GLY A 105 7.96 13.43 -29.42
CA GLY A 105 8.35 14.05 -30.68
C GLY A 105 7.33 13.74 -31.78
N GLY A 106 7.66 14.11 -32.98
CA GLY A 106 6.87 13.74 -34.13
C GLY A 106 7.00 14.67 -35.32
N THR A 107 6.31 14.28 -36.36
CA THR A 107 6.09 15.04 -37.59
C THR A 107 4.61 15.41 -37.72
N GLU A 108 4.23 16.07 -38.80
CA GLU A 108 2.80 16.30 -39.10
C GLU A 108 2.02 14.99 -39.34
N LYS A 109 2.70 13.92 -39.73
CA LYS A 109 2.07 12.62 -40.00
C LYS A 109 2.05 11.70 -38.79
N ILE A 110 3.08 11.72 -37.94
CA ILE A 110 3.15 10.82 -36.77
C ILE A 110 3.66 11.62 -35.58
N LYS A 111 2.93 11.55 -34.48
CA LYS A 111 3.30 12.10 -33.17
C LYS A 111 3.33 10.98 -32.17
N PHE A 112 4.32 10.99 -31.28
CA PHE A 112 4.45 9.94 -30.26
C PHE A 112 4.92 10.52 -28.93
N PHE A 113 4.50 9.84 -27.89
CA PHE A 113 4.97 9.98 -26.51
C PHE A 113 5.16 8.59 -25.94
N ALA A 114 6.30 8.33 -25.32
CA ALA A 114 6.53 7.11 -24.57
C ALA A 114 7.19 7.44 -23.23
N SER A 115 6.86 6.71 -22.19
CA SER A 115 7.48 6.86 -20.88
C SER A 115 7.58 5.55 -20.12
N VAL A 116 8.60 5.44 -19.28
CA VAL A 116 8.75 4.41 -18.28
C VAL A 116 9.04 5.06 -16.94
N GLY A 117 8.47 4.51 -15.89
CA GLY A 117 8.62 5.04 -14.54
C GLY A 117 8.86 3.93 -13.53
N ALA A 118 9.63 4.27 -12.48
CA ALA A 118 9.86 3.45 -11.31
C ALA A 118 9.52 4.27 -10.06
N TYR A 119 8.78 3.67 -9.15
CA TYR A 119 8.40 4.22 -7.86
C TYR A 119 8.72 3.17 -6.80
N ASN A 120 9.60 3.51 -5.87
CA ASN A 120 10.03 2.63 -4.79
C ASN A 120 9.83 3.36 -3.46
N GLN A 121 9.03 2.82 -2.59
CA GLN A 121 8.67 3.41 -1.30
C GLN A 121 8.94 2.44 -0.17
N GLU A 122 9.70 2.88 0.81
CA GLU A 122 9.79 2.25 2.11
C GLU A 122 8.65 2.75 3.02
N GLY A 123 8.05 1.84 3.77
CA GLY A 123 7.02 2.24 4.74
C GLY A 123 7.63 2.78 6.03
N ILE A 124 6.86 3.59 6.75
CA ILE A 124 7.28 4.13 8.05
C ILE A 124 7.37 3.01 9.11
N ILE A 125 6.54 1.99 9.03
CA ILE A 125 6.71 0.74 9.79
C ILE A 125 7.80 -0.08 9.09
N LYS A 126 8.82 -0.52 9.83
CA LYS A 126 9.90 -1.38 9.31
C LYS A 126 9.31 -2.66 8.70
N ARG A 127 9.93 -3.18 7.61
CA ARG A 127 9.45 -4.34 6.82
C ARG A 127 8.14 -4.11 6.05
N THR A 128 7.83 -2.88 5.72
CA THR A 128 6.79 -2.55 4.74
C THR A 128 7.40 -1.83 3.57
N SER A 129 7.01 -2.19 2.35
CA SER A 129 7.48 -1.54 1.12
C SER A 129 6.41 -1.58 0.02
N TYR A 130 6.55 -0.68 -0.93
CA TYR A 130 5.74 -0.65 -2.14
C TYR A 130 6.61 -0.26 -3.34
N ASP A 131 6.65 -1.14 -4.34
CA ASP A 131 7.35 -0.94 -5.60
C ASP A 131 6.35 -0.91 -6.75
N LYS A 132 6.55 0.00 -7.71
CA LYS A 132 5.73 0.10 -8.90
C LYS A 132 6.57 0.50 -10.12
N TYR A 133 6.42 -0.26 -11.19
CA TYR A 133 7.01 0.02 -12.50
C TYR A 133 5.89 0.21 -13.50
N ASN A 134 5.90 1.31 -14.21
CA ASN A 134 4.86 1.64 -15.17
C ASN A 134 5.43 2.05 -16.52
N PHE A 135 4.65 1.84 -17.56
CA PHE A 135 4.93 2.36 -18.90
C PHE A 135 3.69 3.03 -19.48
N ARG A 136 3.94 3.93 -20.41
CA ARG A 136 2.91 4.55 -21.27
C ARG A 136 3.46 4.80 -22.64
N SER A 137 2.64 4.58 -23.68
CA SER A 137 2.94 4.93 -25.06
C SER A 137 1.66 5.49 -25.70
N ASN A 138 1.75 6.67 -26.27
CA ASN A 138 0.69 7.29 -27.03
C ASN A 138 1.21 7.63 -28.42
N MET A 139 0.49 7.24 -29.46
CA MET A 139 0.84 7.52 -30.86
C MET A 139 -0.41 8.03 -31.58
N ASP A 140 -0.24 9.13 -32.31
CA ASP A 140 -1.22 9.65 -33.26
C ASP A 140 -0.58 9.60 -34.66
N ALA A 141 -1.25 8.95 -35.62
CA ALA A 141 -0.78 8.80 -36.98
C ALA A 141 -1.85 9.22 -38.00
N LYS A 142 -1.46 10.13 -38.90
CA LYS A 142 -2.22 10.45 -40.10
C LYS A 142 -1.78 9.51 -41.21
N ILE A 143 -2.48 8.40 -41.38
CA ILE A 143 -2.10 7.32 -42.33
C ILE A 143 -2.29 7.78 -43.76
N THR A 144 -3.44 8.44 -44.01
CA THR A 144 -3.74 9.14 -45.25
C THR A 144 -4.37 10.49 -44.94
N ASP A 145 -4.68 11.30 -45.97
CA ASP A 145 -5.39 12.58 -45.77
C ASP A 145 -6.77 12.42 -45.15
N ASN A 146 -7.35 11.24 -45.28
CA ASN A 146 -8.68 10.94 -44.79
C ASN A 146 -8.72 9.92 -43.64
N PHE A 147 -7.57 9.36 -43.22
CA PHE A 147 -7.52 8.31 -42.20
C PHE A 147 -6.55 8.63 -41.11
N ASP A 148 -7.09 8.85 -39.89
CA ASP A 148 -6.35 9.06 -38.67
C ASP A 148 -6.45 7.82 -37.78
N LEU A 149 -5.33 7.46 -37.12
CA LEU A 149 -5.18 6.37 -36.18
C LEU A 149 -4.54 6.90 -34.89
N SER A 150 -5.14 6.61 -33.72
CA SER A 150 -4.51 6.83 -32.42
C SER A 150 -4.40 5.49 -31.69
N LEU A 151 -3.25 5.27 -31.05
CA LEU A 151 -2.98 4.10 -30.22
C LEU A 151 -2.43 4.57 -28.88
N ASP A 152 -3.11 4.22 -27.79
CA ASP A 152 -2.70 4.52 -26.43
C ASP A 152 -2.51 3.21 -25.67
N LEU A 153 -1.32 2.96 -25.16
CA LEU A 153 -0.97 1.81 -24.35
C LEU A 153 -0.46 2.27 -22.98
N SER A 154 -0.91 1.64 -21.94
CA SER A 154 -0.39 1.89 -20.60
C SER A 154 -0.48 0.64 -19.74
N GLY A 155 0.43 0.55 -18.77
CA GLY A 155 0.40 -0.55 -17.83
C GLY A 155 1.34 -0.32 -16.67
N TYR A 156 1.15 -1.13 -15.63
CA TYR A 156 2.09 -1.20 -14.52
C TYR A 156 2.10 -2.59 -13.90
N VAL A 157 3.20 -2.88 -13.25
CA VAL A 157 3.31 -3.92 -12.23
C VAL A 157 3.64 -3.27 -10.90
N SER A 158 3.02 -3.74 -9.82
CA SER A 158 3.37 -3.28 -8.48
C SER A 158 3.42 -4.45 -7.52
N GLU A 159 4.25 -4.29 -6.50
CA GLU A 159 4.43 -5.24 -5.41
C GLU A 159 4.39 -4.48 -4.09
N GLN A 160 3.58 -4.96 -3.15
CA GLN A 160 3.49 -4.47 -1.79
C GLN A 160 3.85 -5.60 -0.86
N ASP A 161 4.81 -5.35 0.01
CA ASP A 161 5.23 -6.28 1.06
C ASP A 161 4.89 -5.73 2.44
N GLU A 162 4.30 -6.61 3.27
CA GLU A 162 3.96 -6.32 4.65
C GLU A 162 4.26 -7.54 5.53
N PRO A 163 4.46 -7.37 6.85
CA PRO A 163 4.44 -8.47 7.80
C PRO A 163 3.15 -9.29 7.71
N GLY A 164 3.20 -10.55 8.12
CA GLY A 164 2.01 -11.41 8.22
C GLY A 164 0.95 -10.81 9.16
N ALA A 165 1.36 -10.21 10.27
CA ALA A 165 0.53 -9.30 11.06
C ALA A 165 0.34 -7.99 10.29
N SER A 166 -0.91 -7.51 10.25
CA SER A 166 -1.23 -6.26 9.55
C SER A 166 -0.44 -5.08 10.13
N ALA A 167 0.18 -4.30 9.25
CA ALA A 167 0.83 -3.05 9.63
C ALA A 167 -0.17 -1.92 9.93
N GLY A 168 -1.40 -2.01 9.42
CA GLY A 168 -2.43 -1.00 9.51
C GLY A 168 -3.07 -0.84 10.89
N VAL A 169 -4.04 0.06 10.99
CA VAL A 169 -4.86 0.33 12.19
C VAL A 169 -6.19 -0.41 12.08
N GLY A 170 -6.77 -0.83 13.19
CA GLY A 170 -8.15 -1.31 13.21
C GLY A 170 -8.37 -2.75 13.69
N SER A 171 -7.32 -3.46 14.08
CA SER A 171 -7.44 -4.74 14.79
C SER A 171 -6.31 -4.89 15.81
N TYR A 172 -6.56 -5.63 16.88
CA TYR A 172 -5.51 -5.98 17.88
C TYR A 172 -4.34 -6.77 17.26
N ALA A 173 -4.54 -7.35 16.09
CA ALA A 173 -3.47 -7.98 15.32
C ALA A 173 -2.55 -6.97 14.62
N SER A 174 -2.94 -5.67 14.53
CA SER A 174 -2.11 -4.67 13.89
C SER A 174 -0.90 -4.32 14.74
N ILE A 175 0.25 -4.18 14.08
CA ILE A 175 1.52 -3.82 14.74
C ILE A 175 1.40 -2.45 15.42
N PHE A 176 0.74 -1.49 14.77
CA PHE A 176 0.54 -0.16 15.33
C PHE A 176 -0.27 -0.20 16.64
N GLN A 177 -1.38 -0.95 16.65
CA GLN A 177 -2.21 -1.05 17.84
C GLN A 177 -1.50 -1.81 18.96
N GLN A 178 -0.72 -2.83 18.63
CA GLN A 178 0.09 -3.52 19.62
C GLN A 178 1.13 -2.58 20.24
N ALA A 179 1.76 -1.69 19.46
CA ALA A 179 2.69 -0.70 19.98
C ALA A 179 2.03 0.25 21.01
N LEU A 180 0.77 0.69 20.71
CA LEU A 180 0.00 1.52 21.64
C LEU A 180 -0.32 0.84 22.98
N LEU A 181 -0.48 -0.48 22.96
CA LEU A 181 -0.90 -1.28 24.13
C LEU A 181 0.27 -1.90 24.89
N SER A 182 1.47 -1.79 24.36
CA SER A 182 2.66 -2.42 24.97
C SER A 182 3.12 -1.67 26.21
N TYR A 183 3.46 -2.43 27.22
CA TYR A 183 3.94 -1.88 28.50
C TYR A 183 5.38 -1.37 28.38
N PRO A 184 5.66 -0.10 28.69
CA PRO A 184 7.00 0.49 28.53
C PRO A 184 8.03 -0.05 29.50
N TYR A 185 7.60 -0.69 30.60
CA TYR A 185 8.48 -1.29 31.61
C TYR A 185 8.97 -2.70 31.29
N LEU A 186 8.60 -3.26 30.11
CA LEU A 186 9.04 -4.57 29.66
C LEU A 186 10.08 -4.45 28.56
N LYS A 187 11.09 -5.33 28.60
CA LYS A 187 12.04 -5.52 27.49
C LYS A 187 11.34 -6.13 26.27
N PRO A 188 11.82 -5.89 25.06
CA PRO A 188 11.28 -6.53 23.86
C PRO A 188 11.63 -8.02 23.78
N TYR A 189 12.79 -8.42 24.35
CA TYR A 189 13.30 -9.78 24.33
C TYR A 189 13.92 -10.15 25.68
N THR A 190 13.86 -11.43 26.01
CA THR A 190 14.65 -12.03 27.08
C THR A 190 16.14 -12.05 26.72
N ALA A 191 17.03 -12.39 27.66
CA ALA A 191 18.46 -12.45 27.40
C ALA A 191 18.87 -13.52 26.38
N ASP A 192 18.09 -14.58 26.24
CA ASP A 192 18.23 -15.65 25.23
C ASP A 192 17.51 -15.37 23.91
N GLY A 193 16.95 -14.16 23.75
CA GLY A 193 16.37 -13.68 22.49
C GLY A 193 14.91 -14.07 22.24
N MET A 194 14.20 -14.60 23.23
CA MET A 194 12.79 -14.89 23.10
C MET A 194 11.96 -13.59 23.25
N PRO A 195 10.98 -13.32 22.37
CA PRO A 195 10.12 -12.15 22.50
C PRO A 195 9.31 -12.18 23.80
N ILE A 196 9.28 -11.08 24.54
CA ILE A 196 8.48 -10.97 25.76
C ILE A 196 7.07 -10.49 25.39
N ALA A 197 6.05 -11.15 25.91
CA ALA A 197 4.68 -10.70 25.80
C ALA A 197 4.50 -9.35 26.47
N SER A 198 4.43 -8.29 25.67
CA SER A 198 4.36 -6.90 26.14
C SER A 198 2.94 -6.38 26.31
N ILE A 199 1.96 -7.15 25.84
CA ILE A 199 0.53 -6.82 25.88
C ILE A 199 -0.18 -7.95 26.60
N ASN A 200 -0.89 -7.63 27.65
CA ASN A 200 -1.78 -8.58 28.33
C ASN A 200 -3.19 -7.99 28.38
N THR A 201 -3.94 -8.13 27.30
CA THR A 201 -5.35 -7.74 27.26
C THR A 201 -6.22 -8.99 27.28
N ALA A 202 -7.21 -9.02 28.17
CA ALA A 202 -8.15 -10.13 28.26
C ALA A 202 -8.80 -10.41 26.88
N GLY A 203 -8.60 -11.63 26.37
CA GLY A 203 -9.17 -12.08 25.10
C GLY A 203 -8.25 -11.98 23.88
N ASN A 204 -7.13 -11.25 23.91
CA ASN A 204 -6.24 -11.05 22.75
C ASN A 204 -4.86 -11.69 22.89
N GLY A 205 -4.63 -12.40 23.97
CA GLY A 205 -3.38 -13.14 24.21
C GLY A 205 -2.17 -12.23 24.44
N ASN A 206 -1.10 -12.88 24.80
CA ASN A 206 0.19 -12.24 25.03
C ASN A 206 0.90 -12.00 23.68
N ASN A 207 1.00 -10.76 23.23
CA ASN A 207 1.65 -10.39 21.97
C ASN A 207 2.86 -9.49 22.20
N ASN A 208 3.75 -9.50 21.21
CA ASN A 208 4.89 -8.61 21.12
C ASN A 208 4.89 -7.96 19.73
N PRO A 209 4.82 -6.63 19.61
CA PRO A 209 4.70 -5.97 18.32
C PRO A 209 5.93 -6.14 17.43
N ILE A 210 7.12 -6.33 18.00
CA ILE A 210 8.35 -6.59 17.24
C ILE A 210 8.31 -8.01 16.69
N ALA A 211 7.93 -9.00 17.51
CA ALA A 211 7.73 -10.37 17.05
C ALA A 211 6.63 -10.46 15.99
N ALA A 212 5.54 -9.73 16.18
CA ALA A 212 4.47 -9.61 15.20
C ALA A 212 4.98 -9.08 13.85
N ARG A 213 5.87 -8.08 13.86
CA ARG A 213 6.51 -7.56 12.66
C ARG A 213 7.49 -8.55 12.03
N ASP A 214 8.33 -9.18 12.84
CA ASP A 214 9.49 -9.91 12.32
C ASP A 214 9.24 -11.41 12.12
N LEU A 215 8.36 -12.02 12.92
CA LEU A 215 8.18 -13.47 12.99
C LEU A 215 6.83 -13.95 12.49
N SER A 216 5.86 -13.08 12.25
CA SER A 216 4.50 -13.47 11.84
C SER A 216 4.37 -13.94 10.38
N GLY A 217 5.46 -13.96 9.63
CA GLY A 217 5.45 -14.27 8.20
C GLY A 217 5.34 -13.01 7.33
N ASN A 218 4.66 -13.12 6.20
CA ASN A 218 4.53 -12.02 5.24
C ASN A 218 3.18 -12.01 4.52
N ASN A 219 2.78 -10.83 4.07
CA ASN A 219 1.67 -10.57 3.16
C ASN A 219 2.20 -9.83 1.95
N ASN A 220 2.26 -10.52 0.81
CA ASN A 220 2.72 -9.96 -0.46
C ASN A 220 1.54 -9.80 -1.41
N VAL A 221 1.38 -8.60 -1.97
CA VAL A 221 0.33 -8.27 -2.95
C VAL A 221 0.98 -7.79 -4.24
N LYS A 222 0.81 -8.56 -5.31
CA LYS A 222 1.25 -8.21 -6.67
C LYS A 222 0.07 -7.80 -7.52
N LYS A 223 0.19 -6.65 -8.20
CA LYS A 223 -0.82 -6.20 -9.15
C LYS A 223 -0.18 -5.96 -10.51
N THR A 224 -0.86 -6.42 -11.54
CA THR A 224 -0.51 -6.12 -12.94
C THR A 224 -1.72 -5.50 -13.61
N TYR A 225 -1.50 -4.38 -14.25
CA TYR A 225 -2.51 -3.63 -14.99
C TYR A 225 -2.03 -3.39 -16.40
N PHE A 226 -2.89 -3.61 -17.37
CA PHE A 226 -2.68 -3.26 -18.77
C PHE A 226 -3.93 -2.62 -19.34
N GLN A 227 -3.76 -1.55 -20.09
CA GLN A 227 -4.83 -0.90 -20.86
C GLN A 227 -4.31 -0.52 -22.24
N GLY A 228 -5.07 -0.90 -23.26
CA GLY A 228 -4.87 -0.49 -24.65
C GLY A 228 -6.12 0.20 -25.19
N ASN A 229 -5.93 1.34 -25.85
CA ASN A 229 -7.01 2.02 -26.57
C ASN A 229 -6.56 2.26 -28.00
N ILE A 230 -7.46 2.01 -28.96
CA ILE A 230 -7.30 2.33 -30.35
C ILE A 230 -8.45 3.21 -30.80
N ALA A 231 -8.15 4.30 -31.48
CA ALA A 231 -9.14 5.19 -32.07
C ALA A 231 -8.82 5.37 -33.55
N MET A 232 -9.81 5.16 -34.39
CA MET A 232 -9.74 5.31 -35.83
C MET A 232 -10.77 6.33 -36.28
N LYS A 233 -10.39 7.20 -37.20
CA LYS A 233 -11.30 8.14 -37.85
C LYS A 233 -11.06 8.12 -39.36
N TYR A 234 -12.09 7.79 -40.13
CA TYR A 234 -12.06 7.84 -41.58
C TYR A 234 -13.06 8.88 -42.10
N GLN A 235 -12.57 9.91 -42.79
CA GLN A 235 -13.37 10.92 -43.45
C GLN A 235 -13.79 10.41 -44.83
N LEU A 236 -15.09 10.30 -45.06
CA LEU A 236 -15.62 9.78 -46.35
C LEU A 236 -15.42 10.84 -47.44
N PRO A 237 -14.58 10.59 -48.47
CA PRO A 237 -14.25 11.61 -49.47
C PRO A 237 -15.41 11.96 -50.36
N PHE A 238 -16.39 11.05 -50.52
CA PHE A 238 -17.55 11.21 -51.36
C PHE A 238 -18.75 11.88 -50.66
N VAL A 239 -18.72 12.05 -49.33
CA VAL A 239 -19.74 12.77 -48.55
C VAL A 239 -19.08 13.79 -47.67
N LYS A 240 -19.05 15.05 -48.13
CA LYS A 240 -18.40 16.13 -47.42
C LYS A 240 -18.97 16.28 -46.01
N GLY A 241 -18.07 16.21 -45.00
CA GLY A 241 -18.43 16.39 -43.61
C GLY A 241 -18.83 15.10 -42.88
N LEU A 242 -18.91 13.94 -43.56
CA LEU A 242 -19.18 12.66 -42.91
C LEU A 242 -17.90 11.91 -42.56
N SER A 243 -17.82 11.41 -41.34
CA SER A 243 -16.73 10.54 -40.89
C SER A 243 -17.27 9.33 -40.13
N VAL A 244 -16.60 8.20 -40.31
CA VAL A 244 -16.76 6.99 -39.50
C VAL A 244 -15.69 6.98 -38.44
N LYS A 245 -16.05 6.73 -37.19
CA LYS A 245 -15.15 6.57 -36.08
C LYS A 245 -15.28 5.20 -35.45
N LEU A 246 -14.21 4.66 -34.97
CA LEU A 246 -14.18 3.47 -34.14
C LEU A 246 -13.25 3.73 -32.96
N ASN A 247 -13.78 3.67 -31.74
CA ASN A 247 -12.97 3.59 -30.53
C ASN A 247 -13.09 2.18 -29.97
N ALA A 248 -11.95 1.56 -29.63
CA ALA A 248 -11.92 0.29 -28.95
C ALA A 248 -10.94 0.38 -27.77
N SER A 249 -11.35 -0.14 -26.64
CA SER A 249 -10.50 -0.24 -25.46
C SER A 249 -10.48 -1.66 -24.93
N TYR A 250 -9.34 -2.05 -24.42
CA TYR A 250 -9.09 -3.30 -23.71
C TYR A 250 -8.41 -3.02 -22.40
N LEU A 251 -8.87 -3.65 -21.33
CA LEU A 251 -8.36 -3.52 -19.98
C LEU A 251 -8.15 -4.91 -19.38
N LYS A 252 -7.00 -5.11 -18.73
CA LYS A 252 -6.74 -6.34 -17.99
C LYS A 252 -6.04 -6.03 -16.66
N ASN A 253 -6.60 -6.60 -15.59
CA ASN A 253 -6.08 -6.51 -14.24
C ASN A 253 -5.84 -7.90 -13.69
N TYR A 254 -4.68 -8.08 -13.04
CA TYR A 254 -4.40 -9.22 -12.19
C TYR A 254 -4.02 -8.73 -10.80
N THR A 255 -4.60 -9.35 -9.78
CA THR A 255 -4.16 -9.17 -8.41
C THR A 255 -3.89 -10.54 -7.83
N MET A 256 -2.67 -10.75 -7.35
CA MET A 256 -2.30 -11.93 -6.59
C MET A 256 -1.87 -11.50 -5.20
N GLN A 257 -2.54 -12.03 -4.19
CA GLN A 257 -2.16 -11.85 -2.80
C GLN A 257 -1.71 -13.20 -2.24
N LYS A 258 -0.54 -13.22 -1.63
CA LYS A 258 -0.02 -14.39 -0.91
C LYS A 258 0.24 -14.00 0.53
N LYS A 259 -0.52 -14.58 1.44
CA LYS A 259 -0.40 -14.33 2.87
C LYS A 259 0.07 -15.59 3.57
N TYR A 260 1.26 -15.51 4.14
CA TYR A 260 1.89 -16.58 4.89
C TYR A 260 1.97 -16.18 6.35
N PHE A 261 1.20 -16.86 7.18
CA PHE A 261 1.24 -16.68 8.62
C PHE A 261 2.12 -17.72 9.27
N LEU A 262 3.02 -17.24 10.11
CA LEU A 262 3.83 -18.06 11.00
C LEU A 262 3.37 -17.84 12.44
N THR A 263 3.35 -18.93 13.17
CA THR A 263 3.27 -18.89 14.64
C THR A 263 4.67 -18.64 15.20
N TYR A 264 4.75 -17.96 16.33
CA TYR A 264 5.99 -17.76 17.07
C TYR A 264 5.71 -17.86 18.57
N ASP A 265 6.72 -18.23 19.34
CA ASP A 265 6.61 -18.32 20.76
C ASP A 265 6.95 -16.98 21.41
N VAL A 266 6.32 -16.69 22.54
CA VAL A 266 6.59 -15.53 23.37
C VAL A 266 6.78 -15.98 24.82
N TYR A 267 7.59 -15.25 25.55
CA TYR A 267 7.75 -15.41 26.99
C TYR A 267 6.67 -14.61 27.70
N GLY A 268 5.66 -15.32 28.22
CA GLY A 268 4.58 -14.73 29.01
C GLY A 268 5.05 -14.46 30.43
N TRP A 269 4.84 -13.25 30.94
CA TRP A 269 5.14 -12.87 32.31
C TRP A 269 3.85 -12.61 33.09
N ASN A 270 3.57 -13.48 34.07
CA ASN A 270 2.46 -13.28 34.99
C ASN A 270 2.89 -12.31 36.09
N GLN A 271 2.31 -11.14 36.06
CA GLN A 271 2.65 -10.05 36.97
C GLN A 271 2.22 -10.29 38.42
N THR A 272 1.18 -11.12 38.63
CA THR A 272 0.66 -11.43 39.99
C THR A 272 1.50 -12.52 40.64
N THR A 273 1.79 -13.59 39.93
CA THR A 273 2.58 -14.72 40.46
C THR A 273 4.09 -14.48 40.35
N ARG A 274 4.52 -13.48 39.56
CA ARG A 274 5.93 -13.17 39.22
C ARG A 274 6.66 -14.38 38.62
N GLN A 275 5.92 -15.15 37.82
CA GLN A 275 6.45 -16.31 37.11
C GLN A 275 6.29 -16.11 35.61
N GLY A 276 7.26 -16.62 34.88
CA GLY A 276 7.23 -16.64 33.43
C GLY A 276 7.03 -18.04 32.86
N ASN A 277 6.43 -18.11 31.70
CA ASN A 277 6.27 -19.34 30.95
C ASN A 277 6.34 -19.04 29.45
N VAL A 278 6.76 -20.04 28.67
CA VAL A 278 6.70 -19.96 27.21
C VAL A 278 5.27 -20.22 26.76
N GLU A 279 4.76 -19.31 25.95
CA GLU A 279 3.44 -19.41 25.36
C GLU A 279 3.55 -19.45 23.84
N THR A 280 2.90 -20.42 23.22
CA THR A 280 2.91 -20.56 21.76
C THR A 280 2.03 -19.51 21.09
N GLY A 281 2.56 -18.97 20.04
CA GLY A 281 2.19 -17.82 19.25
C GLY A 281 0.72 -17.49 19.08
N ARG A 282 0.43 -16.23 19.19
CA ARG A 282 -0.90 -15.68 19.43
C ARG A 282 -1.54 -14.98 18.25
N ILE A 283 -0.82 -14.76 17.15
CA ILE A 283 -1.41 -14.14 15.93
C ILE A 283 -2.17 -15.17 15.10
N ALA A 284 -1.71 -16.40 15.11
CA ALA A 284 -2.41 -17.51 14.47
C ALA A 284 -2.22 -18.79 15.29
N ASN A 285 -3.28 -19.56 15.47
CA ASN A 285 -3.23 -20.83 16.20
C ASN A 285 -2.41 -21.90 15.47
N LYS A 286 -2.13 -21.67 14.18
CA LYS A 286 -1.32 -22.56 13.32
C LYS A 286 -0.74 -21.81 12.16
N VAL A 287 0.36 -22.32 11.61
CA VAL A 287 0.93 -21.85 10.33
C VAL A 287 -0.12 -21.99 9.25
N SER A 288 -0.30 -20.97 8.45
CA SER A 288 -1.22 -20.98 7.31
C SER A 288 -0.65 -20.25 6.12
N LEU A 289 -0.96 -20.78 4.94
CA LEU A 289 -0.70 -20.13 3.67
C LEU A 289 -2.03 -19.92 2.95
N ASN A 290 -2.35 -18.68 2.67
CA ASN A 290 -3.52 -18.32 1.88
C ASN A 290 -3.08 -17.56 0.64
N GLN A 291 -3.65 -17.90 -0.49
CA GLN A 291 -3.40 -17.23 -1.75
C GLN A 291 -4.72 -16.89 -2.41
N TRP A 292 -4.84 -15.64 -2.84
CA TRP A 292 -5.97 -15.12 -3.60
C TRP A 292 -5.47 -14.65 -4.94
N PHE A 293 -6.22 -14.99 -5.95
CA PHE A 293 -6.02 -14.53 -7.31
C PHE A 293 -7.32 -13.92 -7.80
N THR A 294 -7.25 -12.69 -8.30
CA THR A 294 -8.38 -12.00 -8.91
C THR A 294 -7.95 -11.49 -10.28
N GLU A 295 -8.74 -11.79 -11.27
CA GLU A 295 -8.58 -11.31 -12.65
C GLU A 295 -9.81 -10.53 -13.06
N SER A 296 -9.60 -9.39 -13.71
CA SER A 296 -10.67 -8.62 -14.36
C SER A 296 -10.21 -8.28 -15.76
N GLU A 297 -11.08 -8.57 -16.74
CA GLU A 297 -10.86 -8.29 -18.15
C GLU A 297 -12.07 -7.56 -18.70
N GLY A 298 -11.82 -6.47 -19.42
CA GLY A 298 -12.88 -5.67 -20.00
C GLY A 298 -12.54 -5.17 -21.39
N TYR A 299 -13.53 -5.07 -22.25
CA TYR A 299 -13.40 -4.40 -23.54
C TYR A 299 -14.64 -3.56 -23.84
N THR A 300 -14.40 -2.46 -24.53
CA THR A 300 -15.45 -1.55 -25.00
C THR A 300 -15.19 -1.25 -26.46
N ILE A 301 -16.21 -1.30 -27.28
CA ILE A 301 -16.17 -1.00 -28.73
C ILE A 301 -17.25 0.04 -29.01
N GLN A 302 -16.86 1.17 -29.59
CA GLN A 302 -17.72 2.32 -29.87
C GLN A 302 -17.60 2.75 -31.33
N PRO A 303 -18.32 2.11 -32.26
CA PRO A 303 -18.48 2.65 -33.62
C PRO A 303 -19.36 3.90 -33.59
N ALA A 304 -19.01 4.89 -34.39
CA ALA A 304 -19.78 6.12 -34.51
C ALA A 304 -19.78 6.69 -35.94
N LEU A 305 -20.87 7.38 -36.29
CA LEU A 305 -20.97 8.22 -37.47
C LEU A 305 -21.05 9.68 -37.00
N GLU A 306 -20.13 10.52 -37.47
CA GLU A 306 -20.10 11.94 -37.19
C GLU A 306 -20.31 12.72 -38.52
N TYR A 307 -21.30 13.58 -38.54
CA TYR A 307 -21.51 14.51 -39.62
C TYR A 307 -21.32 15.94 -39.14
N SER A 308 -20.54 16.74 -39.87
CA SER A 308 -20.39 18.17 -39.61
C SER A 308 -20.13 18.91 -40.91
N ASN A 309 -21.07 19.76 -41.31
CA ASN A 309 -20.92 20.55 -42.51
C ASN A 309 -21.56 21.93 -42.36
N LYS A 310 -21.08 22.89 -43.16
CA LYS A 310 -21.58 24.26 -43.18
C LYS A 310 -22.18 24.56 -44.57
N PHE A 311 -23.45 24.98 -44.57
CA PHE A 311 -24.22 25.36 -45.74
C PHE A 311 -24.52 26.88 -45.65
N GLY A 312 -23.75 27.68 -46.33
CA GLY A 312 -23.85 29.12 -46.22
C GLY A 312 -23.69 29.62 -44.77
N LYS A 313 -24.75 30.18 -44.19
CA LYS A 313 -24.77 30.64 -42.79
C LYS A 313 -25.20 29.57 -41.79
N HIS A 314 -25.61 28.40 -42.24
CA HIS A 314 -26.11 27.32 -41.38
C HIS A 314 -25.01 26.26 -41.16
N ALA A 315 -24.72 25.91 -39.91
CA ALA A 315 -23.85 24.81 -39.52
C ALA A 315 -24.73 23.68 -38.99
N ILE A 316 -24.55 22.47 -39.53
CA ILE A 316 -25.27 21.27 -39.10
C ILE A 316 -24.24 20.27 -38.60
N SER A 317 -24.45 19.75 -37.39
CA SER A 317 -23.66 18.65 -36.83
C SER A 317 -24.56 17.59 -36.20
N GLY A 318 -24.15 16.33 -36.31
CA GLY A 318 -24.85 15.20 -35.73
C GLY A 318 -23.86 14.09 -35.40
N LEU A 319 -24.16 13.33 -34.36
CA LEU A 319 -23.39 12.16 -33.91
C LEU A 319 -24.37 11.02 -33.67
N PHE A 320 -24.11 9.88 -34.33
CA PHE A 320 -24.70 8.60 -33.97
C PHE A 320 -23.60 7.72 -33.42
N LEU A 321 -23.76 7.21 -32.17
CA LEU A 321 -22.81 6.36 -31.48
C LEU A 321 -23.52 5.12 -30.97
N TYR A 322 -22.88 3.96 -31.17
CA TYR A 322 -23.26 2.70 -30.54
C TYR A 322 -22.13 2.27 -29.61
N GLU A 323 -22.48 1.76 -28.45
CA GLU A 323 -21.50 1.24 -27.50
C GLU A 323 -21.81 -0.20 -27.14
N PHE A 324 -20.79 -1.03 -27.19
CA PHE A 324 -20.77 -2.37 -26.64
C PHE A 324 -19.65 -2.46 -25.63
N SER A 325 -19.98 -2.83 -24.40
CA SER A 325 -18.96 -3.09 -23.36
C SER A 325 -19.25 -4.39 -22.64
N ARG A 326 -18.17 -5.06 -22.26
CA ARG A 326 -18.22 -6.29 -21.45
C ARG A 326 -17.07 -6.26 -20.45
N THR A 327 -17.36 -6.69 -19.24
CA THR A 327 -16.38 -6.92 -18.20
C THR A 327 -16.61 -8.29 -17.59
N ASP A 328 -15.57 -9.10 -17.57
CA ASP A 328 -15.56 -10.42 -16.93
C ASP A 328 -14.61 -10.35 -15.71
N GLU A 329 -15.07 -10.89 -14.59
CA GLU A 329 -14.28 -10.98 -13.37
C GLU A 329 -14.26 -12.42 -12.89
N SER A 330 -13.09 -12.88 -12.49
CA SER A 330 -12.89 -14.18 -11.88
C SER A 330 -12.03 -14.07 -10.63
N SER A 331 -12.32 -14.88 -9.64
CA SER A 331 -11.51 -14.96 -8.43
C SER A 331 -11.34 -16.41 -8.00
N MET A 332 -10.17 -16.71 -7.50
CA MET A 332 -9.83 -18.01 -6.93
C MET A 332 -9.06 -17.81 -5.63
N SER A 333 -9.36 -18.61 -4.63
CA SER A 333 -8.59 -18.63 -3.41
C SER A 333 -8.25 -20.06 -3.01
N ALA A 334 -7.07 -20.24 -2.48
CA ALA A 334 -6.63 -21.50 -1.91
C ALA A 334 -5.91 -21.24 -0.58
N GLY A 335 -6.10 -22.14 0.37
CA GLY A 335 -5.46 -22.01 1.67
C GLY A 335 -5.14 -23.39 2.28
N ARG A 336 -4.13 -23.41 3.16
CA ARG A 336 -3.72 -24.57 3.94
C ARG A 336 -3.48 -24.16 5.37
#